data_6919e1d7d5c0a9f6537d9bdf1b93ac5d
#
_entry.id   6919e1d7d5c0a9f6537d9bdf1b93ac5d
#
_cell.length_a   1.000
_cell.length_b   1.000
_cell.length_c   1.000
_cell.angle_alpha   90.00
_cell.angle_beta   90.00
_cell.angle_gamma   90.00
#
_symmetry.space_group_name_H-M   'P 1'
#
loop_
_entity.id
_entity.type
_entity.pdbx_description
1 polymer ?
#
loop_
_entity_poly.entity_id
_entity_poly.type
_entity_poly.pdbx_seq_one_letter_code
_entity_poly.pdbx_strand_id
1 'polypeptide(L)'
;MQDKTTIHMVQEPLKSELTKACYPIIGAIFEVYKTLGPGLPEYIYQEALMTELNHTGLPTRKEQEYHPVYKGQPLQAFLKMDFVVETAVGNVIIECKALTQLTEKEHYQTFGYLRGTGYPLALLVNFGTSPKVQLERFHNNNGEIEVF
;
A
#
# COMPACT_ATOMS: atom_id res chain seq x y z
N MET A 1 -15.34 21.50 -8.87
CA MET A 1 -15.42 21.03 -7.47
C MET A 1 -14.19 20.21 -7.14
N GLN A 2 -13.42 20.63 -6.18
CA GLN A 2 -12.24 19.90 -5.77
C GLN A 2 -12.67 18.70 -4.92
N ASP A 3 -12.27 17.49 -5.37
CA ASP A 3 -12.42 16.31 -4.54
C ASP A 3 -11.34 16.36 -3.46
N LYS A 4 -11.75 16.77 -2.27
CA LYS A 4 -10.84 16.76 -1.13
C LYS A 4 -10.86 15.41 -0.47
N THR A 5 -9.78 14.66 -0.61
CA THR A 5 -9.61 13.45 0.16
C THR A 5 -9.53 13.81 1.64
N THR A 6 -10.54 13.40 2.37
CA THR A 6 -10.57 13.58 3.82
C THR A 6 -9.94 12.37 4.48
N ILE A 7 -8.95 12.60 5.34
CA ILE A 7 -8.28 11.54 6.10
C ILE A 7 -8.72 11.64 7.54
N HIS A 8 -9.23 10.54 8.07
CA HIS A 8 -9.64 10.42 9.47
C HIS A 8 -8.82 9.36 10.17
N MET A 9 -8.75 9.45 11.49
CA MET A 9 -8.15 8.41 12.31
C MET A 9 -9.15 7.30 12.57
N VAL A 10 -8.72 6.06 12.38
CA VAL A 10 -9.53 4.88 12.72
C VAL A 10 -9.65 4.76 14.24
N GLN A 11 -10.86 4.43 14.74
CA GLN A 11 -11.08 4.22 16.16
C GLN A 11 -10.35 2.97 16.66
N GLU A 12 -9.94 3.01 17.95
CA GLU A 12 -9.39 1.83 18.61
C GLU A 12 -10.39 0.68 18.55
N PRO A 13 -10.38 -0.35 18.89
CA PRO A 13 -10.38 -1.77 18.56
C PRO A 13 -10.20 -2.09 17.07
N LEU A 14 -10.82 -1.35 16.16
CA LEU A 14 -10.69 -1.59 14.72
C LEU A 14 -9.25 -1.36 14.25
N LYS A 15 -8.62 -0.29 14.72
CA LYS A 15 -7.20 -0.01 14.43
C LYS A 15 -6.32 -1.19 14.84
N SER A 16 -6.55 -1.76 16.00
CA SER A 16 -5.83 -2.93 16.50
C SER A 16 -5.99 -4.14 15.58
N GLU A 17 -7.21 -4.39 15.12
CA GLU A 17 -7.50 -5.50 14.20
C GLU A 17 -6.81 -5.32 12.84
N LEU A 18 -6.85 -4.11 12.28
CA LEU A 18 -6.21 -3.79 11.02
C LEU A 18 -4.68 -3.92 11.13
N THR A 19 -4.09 -3.40 12.20
CA THR A 19 -2.66 -3.51 12.45
C THR A 19 -2.24 -4.96 12.58
N LYS A 20 -3.00 -5.77 13.30
CA LYS A 20 -2.72 -7.19 13.47
C LYS A 20 -2.74 -7.94 12.14
N ALA A 21 -3.70 -7.65 11.29
CA ALA A 21 -3.79 -8.27 9.96
C ALA A 21 -2.59 -7.92 9.07
N CYS A 22 -2.07 -6.69 9.18
CA CYS A 22 -0.92 -6.24 8.43
C CYS A 22 0.42 -6.60 9.05
N TYR A 23 0.44 -7.13 10.26
CA TYR A 23 1.67 -7.37 11.02
C TYR A 23 2.72 -8.18 10.25
N PRO A 24 2.38 -9.31 9.59
CA PRO A 24 3.37 -10.06 8.80
C PRO A 24 3.95 -9.25 7.63
N ILE A 25 3.11 -8.43 7.00
CA ILE A 25 3.53 -7.58 5.88
C ILE A 25 4.49 -6.51 6.37
N ILE A 26 4.16 -5.86 7.49
CA ILE A 26 5.00 -4.82 8.09
C ILE A 26 6.35 -5.40 8.50
N GLY A 27 6.36 -6.62 9.06
CA GLY A 27 7.59 -7.33 9.37
C GLY A 27 8.46 -7.57 8.13
N ALA A 28 7.84 -7.94 7.01
CA ALA A 28 8.53 -8.13 5.74
C ALA A 28 9.16 -6.81 5.25
N ILE A 29 8.44 -5.72 5.35
CA ILE A 29 8.93 -4.38 4.97
C ILE A 29 10.14 -3.99 5.81
N PHE A 30 10.06 -4.15 7.13
CA PHE A 30 11.17 -3.81 8.02
C PHE A 30 12.39 -4.69 7.76
N GLU A 31 12.20 -5.97 7.46
CA GLU A 31 13.33 -6.87 7.14
C GLU A 31 14.07 -6.42 5.89
N VAL A 32 13.34 -6.03 4.84
CA VAL A 32 13.93 -5.49 3.61
C VAL A 32 14.74 -4.24 3.91
N TYR A 33 14.16 -3.28 4.63
CA TYR A 33 14.84 -2.02 4.94
C TYR A 33 16.06 -2.23 5.84
N LYS A 34 15.93 -3.09 6.84
CA LYS A 34 17.04 -3.43 7.75
C LYS A 34 18.22 -4.03 6.99
N THR A 35 17.94 -4.87 6.00
CA THR A 35 18.97 -5.57 5.24
C THR A 35 19.61 -4.69 4.18
N LEU A 36 18.81 -3.94 3.42
CA LEU A 36 19.28 -3.17 2.26
C LEU A 36 19.60 -1.72 2.57
N GLY A 37 18.88 -1.10 3.52
CA GLY A 37 19.00 0.33 3.77
C GLY A 37 18.48 1.19 2.61
N PRO A 38 18.55 2.53 2.74
CA PRO A 38 18.13 3.43 1.66
C PRO A 38 19.18 3.53 0.56
N GLY A 39 18.80 4.10 -0.60
CA GLY A 39 19.72 4.49 -1.66
C GLY A 39 19.73 3.59 -2.87
N LEU A 40 18.93 2.51 -2.88
CA LEU A 40 18.84 1.63 -4.03
C LEU A 40 17.64 2.02 -4.91
N PRO A 41 17.63 1.59 -6.19
CA PRO A 41 16.47 1.76 -7.06
C PRO A 41 15.24 1.02 -6.53
N GLU A 42 14.07 1.55 -6.83
CA GLU A 42 12.79 0.99 -6.36
C GLU A 42 12.63 -0.50 -6.69
N TYR A 43 13.02 -0.92 -7.90
CA TYR A 43 12.83 -2.31 -8.34
C TYR A 43 13.61 -3.33 -7.49
N ILE A 44 14.69 -2.91 -6.89
CA ILE A 44 15.47 -3.78 -5.98
C ILE A 44 14.66 -4.07 -4.71
N TYR A 45 14.04 -3.03 -4.15
CA TYR A 45 13.19 -3.20 -2.96
C TYR A 45 11.97 -4.05 -3.26
N GLN A 46 11.37 -3.88 -4.44
CA GLN A 46 10.22 -4.69 -4.85
C GLN A 46 10.58 -6.17 -4.93
N GLU A 47 11.72 -6.52 -5.51
CA GLU A 47 12.16 -7.91 -5.59
C GLU A 47 12.43 -8.50 -4.21
N ALA A 48 13.14 -7.76 -3.36
CA ALA A 48 13.42 -8.19 -1.99
C ALA A 48 12.13 -8.36 -1.18
N LEU A 49 11.19 -7.42 -1.33
CA LEU A 49 9.92 -7.50 -0.62
C LEU A 49 9.10 -8.71 -1.06
N MET A 50 9.09 -9.04 -2.34
CA MET A 50 8.41 -10.25 -2.81
C MET A 50 8.97 -11.51 -2.15
N THR A 51 10.29 -11.59 -1.99
CA THR A 51 10.93 -12.69 -1.27
C THR A 51 10.41 -12.80 0.16
N GLU A 52 10.36 -11.69 0.87
CA GLU A 52 9.87 -11.68 2.26
C GLU A 52 8.37 -11.97 2.35
N LEU A 53 7.57 -11.43 1.43
CA LEU A 53 6.13 -11.69 1.40
C LEU A 53 5.81 -13.17 1.17
N ASN A 54 6.62 -13.84 0.32
CA ASN A 54 6.46 -15.29 0.11
C ASN A 54 6.66 -16.09 1.39
N HIS A 55 7.51 -15.61 2.31
CA HIS A 55 7.73 -16.27 3.59
C HIS A 55 6.59 -16.09 4.58
N THR A 56 5.68 -15.14 4.36
CA THR A 56 4.54 -14.91 5.26
C THR A 56 3.46 -15.99 5.13
N GLY A 57 3.42 -16.70 4.02
CA GLY A 57 2.34 -17.64 3.72
C GLY A 57 1.06 -16.97 3.23
N LEU A 58 1.00 -15.65 3.18
CA LEU A 58 -0.17 -14.92 2.68
C LEU A 58 -0.17 -14.92 1.14
N PRO A 59 -1.31 -15.20 0.49
CA PRO A 59 -1.40 -15.12 -0.96
C PRO A 59 -1.05 -13.70 -1.44
N THR A 60 -0.10 -13.60 -2.36
CA THR A 60 0.42 -12.33 -2.85
C THR A 60 0.39 -12.29 -4.37
N ARG A 61 -0.17 -11.22 -4.92
CA ARG A 61 -0.14 -10.94 -6.36
C ARG A 61 0.76 -9.75 -6.61
N LYS A 62 1.68 -9.90 -7.57
CA LYS A 62 2.63 -8.85 -7.96
C LYS A 62 2.14 -8.16 -9.23
N GLU A 63 2.30 -6.84 -9.29
CA GLU A 63 2.00 -6.05 -10.49
C GLU A 63 0.57 -6.26 -10.99
N GLN A 64 -0.40 -6.24 -10.07
CA GLN A 64 -1.79 -6.40 -10.43
C GLN A 64 -2.30 -5.19 -11.21
N GLU A 65 -2.87 -5.44 -12.39
CA GLU A 65 -3.44 -4.39 -13.21
C GLU A 65 -4.68 -3.79 -12.58
N TYR A 66 -4.77 -2.46 -12.65
CA TYR A 66 -5.95 -1.71 -12.27
C TYR A 66 -6.42 -0.90 -13.48
N HIS A 67 -7.64 -1.18 -13.93
CA HIS A 67 -8.30 -0.47 -15.02
C HIS A 67 -9.32 0.51 -14.44
N PRO A 68 -9.04 1.83 -14.46
CA PRO A 68 -10.02 2.79 -13.97
C PRO A 68 -11.34 2.66 -14.72
N VAL A 69 -12.44 2.89 -14.02
CA VAL A 69 -13.77 2.87 -14.59
C VAL A 69 -14.19 4.29 -14.93
N TYR A 70 -14.61 4.52 -16.18
CA TYR A 70 -15.12 5.81 -16.63
C TYR A 70 -16.55 5.63 -17.15
N LYS A 71 -17.48 6.30 -16.50
CA LYS A 71 -18.92 6.22 -16.84
C LYS A 71 -19.42 4.76 -16.94
N GLY A 72 -19.06 3.95 -15.94
CA GLY A 72 -19.50 2.56 -15.86
C GLY A 72 -18.74 1.56 -16.71
N GLN A 73 -17.72 2.01 -17.46
CA GLN A 73 -16.95 1.14 -18.35
C GLN A 73 -15.49 1.11 -17.93
N PRO A 74 -14.88 -0.08 -17.76
CA PRO A 74 -13.45 -0.17 -17.54
C PRO A 74 -12.69 0.37 -18.75
N LEU A 75 -11.65 1.18 -18.50
CA LEU A 75 -10.78 1.67 -19.57
C LEU A 75 -9.81 0.56 -19.99
N GLN A 76 -9.33 0.62 -21.23
CA GLN A 76 -8.26 -0.25 -21.69
C GLN A 76 -6.91 0.14 -21.06
N ALA A 77 -6.74 1.43 -20.81
CA ALA A 77 -5.57 1.93 -20.10
C ALA A 77 -5.58 1.39 -18.66
N PHE A 78 -4.40 1.08 -18.14
CA PHE A 78 -4.29 0.53 -16.80
C PHE A 78 -3.04 1.04 -16.09
N LEU A 79 -3.08 0.95 -14.78
CA LEU A 79 -1.93 1.12 -13.90
C LEU A 79 -1.66 -0.22 -13.23
N LYS A 80 -0.46 -0.39 -12.69
CA LYS A 80 -0.11 -1.61 -11.96
C LYS A 80 0.10 -1.27 -10.50
N MET A 81 -0.63 -1.98 -9.63
CA MET A 81 -0.36 -1.95 -8.19
C MET A 81 0.80 -2.90 -7.92
N ASP A 82 1.79 -2.44 -7.13
CA ASP A 82 3.01 -3.22 -6.92
C ASP A 82 2.71 -4.59 -6.33
N PHE A 83 1.92 -4.65 -5.25
CA PHE A 83 1.50 -5.90 -4.62
C PHE A 83 0.07 -5.80 -4.12
N VAL A 84 -0.64 -6.92 -4.16
CA VAL A 84 -1.89 -7.12 -3.45
C VAL A 84 -1.76 -8.38 -2.62
N VAL A 85 -1.94 -8.26 -1.30
CA VAL A 85 -1.79 -9.36 -0.35
C VAL A 85 -3.14 -9.65 0.29
N GLU A 86 -3.54 -10.91 0.30
CA GLU A 86 -4.78 -11.34 0.96
C GLU A 86 -4.54 -11.54 2.45
N THR A 87 -5.36 -10.88 3.26
CA THR A 87 -5.30 -10.99 4.72
C THR A 87 -6.67 -11.36 5.30
N ALA A 88 -6.71 -11.60 6.60
CA ALA A 88 -7.96 -11.92 7.30
C ALA A 88 -9.02 -10.80 7.20
N VAL A 89 -8.61 -9.55 6.99
CA VAL A 89 -9.51 -8.40 6.85
C VAL A 89 -9.74 -7.99 5.40
N GLY A 90 -9.18 -8.72 4.44
CA GLY A 90 -9.33 -8.47 3.01
C GLY A 90 -8.02 -8.17 2.32
N ASN A 91 -8.11 -7.69 1.08
CA ASN A 91 -6.95 -7.38 0.25
C ASN A 91 -6.24 -6.13 0.71
N VAL A 92 -4.92 -6.19 0.77
CA VAL A 92 -4.04 -5.07 1.12
C VAL A 92 -3.21 -4.71 -0.10
N ILE A 93 -3.30 -3.47 -0.55
CA ILE A 93 -2.44 -2.93 -1.60
C ILE A 93 -1.14 -2.47 -0.95
N ILE A 94 0.00 -2.82 -1.55
CA ILE A 94 1.30 -2.30 -1.14
C ILE A 94 1.89 -1.54 -2.31
N GLU A 95 2.19 -0.26 -2.09
CA GLU A 95 2.91 0.59 -3.04
C GLU A 95 4.29 0.90 -2.50
N CYS A 96 5.33 0.57 -3.28
CA CYS A 96 6.72 0.77 -2.91
C CYS A 96 7.28 1.98 -3.64
N LYS A 97 7.97 2.83 -2.89
CA LYS A 97 8.70 3.99 -3.43
C LYS A 97 10.12 3.99 -2.90
N ALA A 98 11.01 4.66 -3.62
CA ALA A 98 12.40 4.86 -3.21
C ALA A 98 12.77 6.33 -3.48
N LEU A 99 12.09 7.23 -2.76
CA LEU A 99 12.18 8.68 -2.92
C LEU A 99 12.79 9.30 -1.66
N THR A 100 13.40 10.47 -1.82
CA THR A 100 13.87 11.22 -0.65
C THR A 100 12.70 11.70 0.20
N GLN A 101 11.55 11.92 -0.42
CA GLN A 101 10.33 12.39 0.25
C GLN A 101 9.11 12.00 -0.57
N LEU A 102 8.06 11.49 0.10
CA LEU A 102 6.76 11.31 -0.53
C LEU A 102 6.09 12.65 -0.76
N THR A 103 5.34 12.75 -1.85
CA THR A 103 4.55 13.92 -2.20
C THR A 103 3.07 13.55 -2.30
N GLU A 104 2.22 14.54 -2.56
CA GLU A 104 0.79 14.31 -2.75
C GLU A 104 0.50 13.34 -3.89
N LYS A 105 1.36 13.30 -4.90
CA LYS A 105 1.20 12.40 -6.05
C LYS A 105 1.10 10.94 -5.63
N GLU A 106 2.00 10.50 -4.74
CA GLU A 106 2.02 9.11 -4.28
C GLU A 106 0.80 8.80 -3.41
N HIS A 107 0.37 9.74 -2.60
CA HIS A 107 -0.83 9.62 -1.78
C HIS A 107 -2.08 9.51 -2.64
N TYR A 108 -2.25 10.41 -3.61
CA TYR A 108 -3.42 10.39 -4.50
C TYR A 108 -3.48 9.11 -5.32
N GLN A 109 -2.34 8.61 -5.78
CA GLN A 109 -2.28 7.34 -6.49
C GLN A 109 -2.79 6.19 -5.61
N THR A 110 -2.31 6.10 -4.39
CA THR A 110 -2.71 5.08 -3.43
C THR A 110 -4.21 5.16 -3.11
N PHE A 111 -4.71 6.37 -2.87
CA PHE A 111 -6.13 6.58 -2.58
C PHE A 111 -7.01 6.24 -3.79
N GLY A 112 -6.54 6.56 -4.98
CA GLY A 112 -7.22 6.19 -6.22
C GLY A 112 -7.36 4.68 -6.38
N TYR A 113 -6.31 3.93 -6.07
CA TYR A 113 -6.36 2.47 -6.08
C TYR A 113 -7.37 1.94 -5.07
N LEU A 114 -7.36 2.46 -3.84
CA LEU A 114 -8.29 2.02 -2.81
C LEU A 114 -9.74 2.26 -3.22
N ARG A 115 -10.05 3.46 -3.72
CA ARG A 115 -11.41 3.79 -4.14
C ARG A 115 -11.84 3.01 -5.36
N GLY A 116 -10.95 2.84 -6.33
CA GLY A 116 -11.26 2.16 -7.57
C GLY A 116 -11.46 0.67 -7.41
N THR A 117 -10.64 0.01 -6.57
CA THR A 117 -10.75 -1.43 -6.33
C THR A 117 -11.78 -1.79 -5.27
N GLY A 118 -12.08 -0.87 -4.35
CA GLY A 118 -12.86 -1.17 -3.15
C GLY A 118 -12.11 -2.01 -2.13
N TYR A 119 -10.81 -2.24 -2.30
CA TYR A 119 -10.02 -2.99 -1.33
C TYR A 119 -9.94 -2.23 -0.01
N PRO A 120 -9.89 -2.94 1.14
CA PRO A 120 -10.00 -2.28 2.44
C PRO A 120 -8.74 -1.58 2.91
N LEU A 121 -7.56 -2.01 2.50
CA LEU A 121 -6.31 -1.53 3.10
C LEU A 121 -5.25 -1.23 2.04
N ALA A 122 -4.41 -0.24 2.34
CA ALA A 122 -3.19 0.03 1.59
C ALA A 122 -2.04 0.41 2.53
N LEU A 123 -0.86 -0.01 2.14
CA LEU A 123 0.41 0.38 2.76
C LEU A 123 1.22 1.11 1.71
N LEU A 124 1.59 2.35 2.00
CA LEU A 124 2.48 3.15 1.16
C LEU A 124 3.84 3.17 1.84
N VAL A 125 4.83 2.57 1.19
CA VAL A 125 6.16 2.37 1.75
C VAL A 125 7.17 3.15 0.97
N ASN A 126 7.98 3.93 1.65
CA ASN A 126 9.11 4.62 1.03
C ASN A 126 10.42 4.13 1.64
N PHE A 127 11.20 3.40 0.85
CA PHE A 127 12.49 2.86 1.25
C PHE A 127 13.63 3.87 1.11
N GLY A 128 13.36 5.03 0.50
CA GLY A 128 14.38 6.05 0.23
C GLY A 128 14.70 6.96 1.40
N THR A 129 14.02 6.81 2.53
CA THR A 129 14.23 7.66 3.71
C THR A 129 15.26 7.07 4.66
N SER A 130 15.83 7.93 5.52
CA SER A 130 16.79 7.55 6.55
C SER A 130 16.54 8.42 7.78
N PRO A 131 16.72 7.93 9.02
CA PRO A 131 17.22 6.61 9.41
C PRO A 131 16.16 5.51 9.48
N LYS A 132 14.91 5.81 9.14
CA LYS A 132 13.80 4.88 9.22
C LYS A 132 13.10 4.75 7.87
N VAL A 133 12.56 3.56 7.57
CA VAL A 133 11.63 3.40 6.47
C VAL A 133 10.36 4.20 6.79
N GLN A 134 9.84 4.88 5.77
CA GLN A 134 8.56 5.58 5.91
C GLN A 134 7.43 4.63 5.53
N LEU A 135 6.51 4.44 6.44
CA LEU A 135 5.36 3.55 6.25
C LEU A 135 4.08 4.29 6.62
N GLU A 136 3.18 4.40 5.67
CA GLU A 136 1.86 4.99 5.89
C GLU A 136 0.79 3.93 5.64
N ARG A 137 -0.21 3.86 6.50
CA ARG A 137 -1.23 2.82 6.53
C ARG A 137 -2.60 3.46 6.39
N PHE A 138 -3.39 2.95 5.43
CA PHE A 138 -4.69 3.53 5.11
C PHE A 138 -5.77 2.46 5.10
N HIS A 139 -6.91 2.80 5.69
CA HIS A 139 -8.14 2.01 5.67
C HIS A 139 -9.15 2.71 4.77
N ASN A 140 -9.72 1.95 3.85
CA ASN A 140 -10.77 2.43 2.96
C ASN A 140 -12.14 2.06 3.56
N ASN A 141 -12.77 3.03 4.20
CA ASN A 141 -14.11 2.88 4.76
C ASN A 141 -15.13 3.40 3.78
N ASN A 142 -15.52 2.56 2.79
CA ASN A 142 -16.49 2.92 1.75
C ASN A 142 -16.13 4.21 1.00
N GLY A 143 -14.86 4.36 0.66
CA GLY A 143 -14.34 5.52 -0.06
C GLY A 143 -13.77 6.61 0.83
N GLU A 144 -14.06 6.58 2.12
CA GLU A 144 -13.47 7.49 3.11
C GLU A 144 -12.15 6.90 3.60
N ILE A 145 -11.06 7.62 3.38
CA ILE A 145 -9.73 7.14 3.70
C ILE A 145 -9.38 7.51 5.14
N GLU A 146 -8.99 6.52 5.92
CA GLU A 146 -8.65 6.66 7.33
C GLU A 146 -7.23 6.16 7.58
N VAL A 147 -6.47 6.87 8.42
CA VAL A 147 -5.13 6.45 8.84
C VAL A 147 -5.24 5.50 10.03
N PHE A 148 -4.46 4.44 10.02
CA PHE A 148 -4.46 3.50 11.16
C PHE A 148 -3.07 3.06 11.61
#